data_a7c4ae04333522365dcde0d93d64ba48
#
_entry.id   a7c4ae04333522365dcde0d93d64ba48
#
_cell.length_a   1.000
_cell.length_b   1.000
_cell.length_c   1.000
_cell.angle_alpha   90.00
_cell.angle_beta   90.00
_cell.angle_gamma   90.00
#
_symmetry.space_group_name_H-M   'P 1'
#
loop_
_entity.id
_entity.type
_entity.pdbx_description
1 polymer ?
#
loop_
_entity_poly.entity_id
_entity_poly.type
_entity_poly.pdbx_seq_one_letter_code
_entity_poly.pdbx_strand_id
1 'polypeptide(L)'
;MSCNKQKTICSNHLFFEGVSSFTEDLLLNIVEVNFKTFFDWSFLNIGAWFDAIIDEYTIYSSGFSPAQLRLVSDEFYQDGQVWEGIRKDWVWETGCFIENDEYAPIKISGLFVDDTFYNYPSGGFIINYPEGKVIFDSPVDTASDVMLNYSYRNVQIYRASDAPWFSMIQYNSFNASSVDIQRTEDGDWSIAGNHRIQLPAIVIDPISRSQSIPYEIGSNELIMEQDIGFYVLAENKNDRNKLLDILRLQQGITIDLYNTSEIAQNNHYPLDYNGDINPSGFMYPEMVQNYHWRTCYIKNISLYEVESITPNFHQGLARATLEIIS
;
A
#
# COMPACT_ATOMS: atom_id res chain seq x y z
N MET A 1 4.48 -51.98 21.56
CA MET A 1 4.81 -51.85 20.13
C MET A 1 3.59 -51.54 19.28
N SER A 2 2.85 -50.48 19.49
CA SER A 2 1.70 -50.19 18.64
C SER A 2 1.43 -48.70 18.42
N CYS A 3 2.18 -47.83 19.08
CA CYS A 3 1.87 -46.40 19.00
C CYS A 3 2.49 -45.67 17.79
N ASN A 4 3.61 -46.18 17.23
CA ASN A 4 4.29 -45.51 16.13
C ASN A 4 3.66 -45.74 14.75
N LYS A 5 2.94 -46.84 14.52
CA LYS A 5 2.25 -47.09 13.25
C LYS A 5 0.91 -46.35 13.17
N GLN A 6 0.26 -46.12 14.30
CA GLN A 6 -0.96 -45.32 14.33
C GLN A 6 -0.72 -43.81 14.11
N LYS A 7 0.43 -43.27 14.57
CA LYS A 7 0.78 -41.84 14.35
C LYS A 7 0.99 -41.50 12.89
N THR A 8 1.54 -42.40 12.09
CA THR A 8 1.78 -42.18 10.66
C THR A 8 0.48 -42.24 9.82
N ILE A 9 -0.47 -43.09 10.24
CA ILE A 9 -1.75 -43.25 9.55
C ILE A 9 -2.71 -42.09 9.94
N CYS A 10 -2.63 -41.60 11.16
CA CYS A 10 -3.46 -40.48 11.62
C CYS A 10 -3.01 -39.11 11.07
N SER A 11 -1.72 -38.95 10.75
CA SER A 11 -1.22 -37.65 10.28
C SER A 11 -1.69 -37.26 8.86
N ASN A 12 -1.94 -38.28 8.03
CA ASN A 12 -2.28 -38.02 6.60
C ASN A 12 -3.78 -37.85 6.29
N HIS A 13 -4.67 -38.03 7.27
CA HIS A 13 -6.11 -37.96 7.01
C HIS A 13 -6.90 -37.02 7.95
N LEU A 14 -6.26 -36.44 8.97
CA LEU A 14 -6.95 -35.63 9.98
C LEU A 14 -6.60 -34.14 9.94
N PHE A 15 -5.62 -33.74 9.16
CA PHE A 15 -5.14 -32.36 9.11
C PHE A 15 -5.17 -31.85 7.65
N PHE A 16 -5.33 -30.54 7.50
CA PHE A 16 -5.19 -29.90 6.21
C PHE A 16 -3.75 -30.05 5.71
N GLU A 17 -3.59 -30.44 4.45
CA GLU A 17 -2.28 -30.53 3.82
C GLU A 17 -1.81 -29.11 3.42
N GLY A 18 -0.52 -28.82 3.68
CA GLY A 18 0.10 -27.54 3.31
C GLY A 18 -0.26 -26.37 4.21
N VAL A 19 -0.92 -26.59 5.34
CA VAL A 19 -1.25 -25.54 6.32
C VAL A 19 -0.79 -25.98 7.70
N SER A 20 0.09 -25.19 8.31
CA SER A 20 0.66 -25.49 9.66
C SER A 20 -0.05 -24.72 10.78
N SER A 21 -0.62 -23.56 10.49
CA SER A 21 -1.32 -22.68 11.43
C SER A 21 -2.45 -21.92 10.77
N PHE A 22 -3.51 -21.62 11.51
CA PHE A 22 -4.60 -20.75 11.03
C PHE A 22 -4.16 -19.29 10.79
N THR A 23 -3.06 -18.89 11.42
CA THR A 23 -2.48 -17.54 11.27
C THR A 23 -1.42 -17.45 10.18
N GLU A 24 -1.18 -18.54 9.45
CA GLU A 24 -0.25 -18.57 8.33
C GLU A 24 -0.86 -17.88 7.10
N ASP A 25 -0.08 -17.02 6.46
CA ASP A 25 -0.49 -16.42 5.20
C ASP A 25 -0.52 -17.49 4.10
N LEU A 26 -1.63 -17.55 3.39
CA LEU A 26 -1.83 -18.43 2.25
C LEU A 26 -1.71 -17.65 0.93
N LEU A 27 -1.72 -18.39 -0.17
CA LEU A 27 -1.46 -17.89 -1.52
C LEU A 27 -2.10 -16.52 -1.83
N LEU A 28 -3.39 -16.34 -1.54
CA LEU A 28 -4.10 -15.10 -1.88
C LEU A 28 -3.54 -13.90 -1.13
N ASN A 29 -3.30 -14.02 0.18
CA ASN A 29 -2.69 -12.97 1.00
C ASN A 29 -1.26 -12.67 0.56
N ILE A 30 -0.46 -13.72 0.31
CA ILE A 30 0.93 -13.56 -0.16
C ILE A 30 0.96 -12.79 -1.47
N VAL A 31 0.12 -13.15 -2.44
CA VAL A 31 0.02 -12.49 -3.73
C VAL A 31 -0.39 -11.02 -3.56
N GLU A 32 -1.45 -10.75 -2.79
CA GLU A 32 -1.96 -9.39 -2.58
C GLU A 32 -0.90 -8.46 -1.96
N VAL A 33 -0.21 -8.93 -0.91
CA VAL A 33 0.86 -8.16 -0.25
C VAL A 33 2.04 -7.92 -1.18
N ASN A 34 2.48 -8.96 -1.90
CA ASN A 34 3.61 -8.86 -2.83
C ASN A 34 3.31 -7.90 -3.99
N PHE A 35 2.11 -7.97 -4.57
CA PHE A 35 1.73 -7.05 -5.64
C PHE A 35 1.62 -5.61 -5.15
N LYS A 36 1.11 -5.38 -3.92
CA LYS A 36 1.12 -4.06 -3.32
C LYS A 36 2.54 -3.48 -3.25
N THR A 37 3.47 -4.21 -2.63
CA THR A 37 4.86 -3.73 -2.48
C THR A 37 5.60 -3.60 -3.81
N PHE A 38 5.35 -4.51 -4.77
CA PHE A 38 5.90 -4.42 -6.12
C PHE A 38 5.44 -3.15 -6.84
N PHE A 39 4.14 -2.85 -6.80
CA PHE A 39 3.61 -1.64 -7.45
C PHE A 39 4.04 -0.37 -6.73
N ASP A 40 4.02 -0.33 -5.40
CA ASP A 40 4.53 0.80 -4.62
C ASP A 40 5.96 1.14 -5.04
N TRP A 41 6.86 0.15 -5.03
CA TRP A 41 8.24 0.30 -5.44
C TRP A 41 8.38 0.70 -6.91
N SER A 42 7.63 0.04 -7.81
CA SER A 42 7.71 0.30 -9.25
C SER A 42 7.24 1.70 -9.63
N PHE A 43 6.17 2.20 -9.00
CA PHE A 43 5.71 3.56 -9.22
C PHE A 43 6.73 4.59 -8.71
N LEU A 44 7.36 4.34 -7.58
CA LEU A 44 8.43 5.22 -7.08
C LEU A 44 9.62 5.25 -8.05
N ASN A 45 10.05 4.11 -8.60
CA ASN A 45 11.16 4.06 -9.55
C ASN A 45 10.90 4.78 -10.89
N ILE A 46 9.65 5.09 -11.20
CA ILE A 46 9.29 5.96 -12.36
C ILE A 46 8.95 7.40 -11.95
N GLY A 47 9.26 7.78 -10.70
CA GLY A 47 9.07 9.15 -10.21
C GLY A 47 7.65 9.52 -9.82
N ALA A 48 6.82 8.54 -9.41
CA ALA A 48 5.44 8.80 -9.01
C ALA A 48 5.34 9.27 -7.55
N TRP A 49 6.04 10.36 -7.20
CA TRP A 49 5.90 11.06 -5.92
C TRP A 49 5.96 12.57 -6.11
N PHE A 50 5.60 13.29 -5.08
CA PHE A 50 5.74 14.73 -4.96
C PHE A 50 6.43 15.09 -3.66
N ASP A 51 7.20 16.19 -3.68
CA ASP A 51 7.89 16.71 -2.52
C ASP A 51 7.11 17.85 -1.89
N ALA A 52 7.00 17.83 -0.58
CA ALA A 52 6.54 18.93 0.26
C ALA A 52 7.77 19.57 0.92
N ILE A 53 8.15 20.77 0.46
CA ILE A 53 9.37 21.46 0.88
C ILE A 53 8.98 22.76 1.58
N ILE A 54 9.64 23.08 2.70
CA ILE A 54 9.36 24.25 3.52
C ILE A 54 9.51 25.56 2.73
N ASP A 55 10.49 25.64 1.82
CA ASP A 55 10.78 26.85 1.06
C ASP A 55 9.90 27.03 -0.21
N GLU A 56 9.16 26.00 -0.60
CA GLU A 56 8.24 26.06 -1.73
C GLU A 56 6.83 26.47 -1.28
N TYR A 57 6.56 27.76 -1.29
CA TYR A 57 5.21 28.30 -1.05
C TYR A 57 4.28 28.04 -2.23
N THR A 58 3.90 26.78 -2.45
CA THR A 58 2.76 26.49 -3.33
C THR A 58 1.49 26.79 -2.54
N ILE A 59 0.89 27.95 -2.79
CA ILE A 59 -0.37 28.34 -2.15
C ILE A 59 -1.48 27.45 -2.71
N TYR A 60 -1.90 26.46 -1.93
CA TYR A 60 -3.16 25.76 -2.18
C TYR A 60 -4.33 26.67 -1.81
N SER A 61 -5.51 26.32 -2.27
CA SER A 61 -6.75 27.10 -2.02
C SER A 61 -7.03 27.39 -0.54
N SER A 62 -6.40 26.66 0.38
CA SER A 62 -6.45 26.83 1.83
C SER A 62 -5.44 27.85 2.38
N GLY A 63 -4.48 28.30 1.58
CA GLY A 63 -3.44 29.23 2.02
C GLY A 63 -2.30 28.61 2.82
N PHE A 64 -2.23 27.26 2.94
CA PHE A 64 -1.16 26.58 3.65
C PHE A 64 -0.06 26.05 2.72
N SER A 65 1.18 26.02 3.21
CA SER A 65 2.28 25.31 2.55
C SER A 65 2.06 23.79 2.62
N PRO A 66 2.41 23.02 1.59
CA PRO A 66 2.37 21.55 1.65
C PRO A 66 3.20 20.95 2.78
N ALA A 67 4.29 21.63 3.15
CA ALA A 67 5.20 21.23 4.23
C ALA A 67 4.67 21.57 5.64
N GLN A 68 3.63 22.41 5.73
CA GLN A 68 3.00 22.75 7.01
C GLN A 68 2.04 21.65 7.43
N LEU A 69 2.30 21.06 8.60
CA LEU A 69 1.43 20.05 9.18
C LEU A 69 0.25 20.70 9.89
N ARG A 70 -0.86 19.98 9.94
CA ARG A 70 -2.09 20.43 10.59
C ARG A 70 -2.34 19.64 11.86
N LEU A 71 -2.77 20.32 12.90
CA LEU A 71 -3.19 19.68 14.13
C LEU A 71 -4.41 18.79 13.87
N VAL A 72 -4.38 17.57 14.39
CA VAL A 72 -5.48 16.61 14.34
C VAL A 72 -5.90 16.26 15.77
N SER A 73 -7.22 16.29 16.01
CA SER A 73 -7.77 15.74 17.25
C SER A 73 -7.94 14.23 17.06
N ASP A 74 -7.28 13.45 17.91
CA ASP A 74 -7.30 11.99 17.89
C ASP A 74 -7.70 11.48 19.28
N GLU A 75 -8.62 10.54 19.35
CA GLU A 75 -9.18 10.04 20.62
C GLU A 75 -8.16 9.29 21.51
N PHE A 76 -7.06 8.82 20.93
CA PHE A 76 -6.01 8.08 21.64
C PHE A 76 -4.85 8.96 22.12
N TYR A 77 -4.84 10.24 21.72
CA TYR A 77 -3.75 11.16 21.99
C TYR A 77 -4.25 12.47 22.60
N GLN A 78 -3.37 13.20 23.27
CA GLN A 78 -3.67 14.53 23.79
C GLN A 78 -3.64 15.57 22.66
N ASP A 79 -4.41 16.65 22.80
CA ASP A 79 -4.36 17.77 21.87
C ASP A 79 -2.90 18.31 21.77
N GLY A 80 -2.43 18.50 20.56
CA GLY A 80 -1.06 18.91 20.28
C GLY A 80 -0.06 17.77 20.06
N GLN A 81 -0.47 16.49 20.25
CA GLN A 81 0.43 15.36 19.97
C GLN A 81 0.42 14.92 18.50
N VAL A 82 -0.71 15.00 17.80
CA VAL A 82 -0.86 14.45 16.44
C VAL A 82 -0.96 15.57 15.43
N TRP A 83 -0.06 15.53 14.45
CA TRP A 83 -0.04 16.47 13.33
C TRP A 83 0.01 15.71 12.01
N GLU A 84 -0.78 16.11 11.02
CA GLU A 84 -0.86 15.43 9.72
C GLU A 84 -0.46 16.35 8.56
N GLY A 85 0.12 15.75 7.53
CA GLY A 85 0.33 16.42 6.26
C GLY A 85 -0.93 16.52 5.42
N ILE A 86 -0.84 17.31 4.34
CA ILE A 86 -1.95 17.43 3.37
C ILE A 86 -2.23 16.12 2.64
N ARG A 87 -1.24 15.23 2.58
CA ARG A 87 -1.31 13.91 1.94
C ARG A 87 -0.87 12.84 2.92
N LYS A 88 -1.53 11.68 2.84
CA LYS A 88 -1.12 10.43 3.48
C LYS A 88 -0.06 9.72 2.65
N ASP A 89 0.35 8.55 3.11
CA ASP A 89 1.21 7.63 2.39
C ASP A 89 2.54 8.29 1.98
N TRP A 90 3.25 8.76 3.01
CA TRP A 90 4.58 9.34 2.84
C TRP A 90 5.58 8.28 2.41
N VAL A 91 6.55 8.70 1.60
CA VAL A 91 7.56 7.79 1.07
C VAL A 91 8.64 7.54 2.11
N TRP A 92 8.85 6.28 2.45
CA TRP A 92 9.95 5.84 3.31
C TRP A 92 11.09 5.18 2.52
N GLU A 93 10.82 4.76 1.27
CA GLU A 93 11.77 4.08 0.40
C GLU A 93 12.74 5.08 -0.25
N THR A 94 13.67 5.57 0.54
CA THR A 94 14.65 6.58 0.09
C THR A 94 15.75 6.03 -0.82
N GLY A 95 15.73 4.72 -1.12
CA GLY A 95 16.60 4.08 -2.10
C GLY A 95 16.09 4.12 -3.53
N CYS A 96 14.85 4.58 -3.76
CA CYS A 96 14.32 4.84 -5.09
C CYS A 96 14.97 6.09 -5.68
N PHE A 97 15.37 6.04 -6.95
CA PHE A 97 15.85 7.22 -7.68
C PHE A 97 15.55 7.05 -9.17
N ILE A 98 15.36 8.16 -9.85
CA ILE A 98 15.21 8.17 -11.30
C ILE A 98 16.60 8.04 -11.92
N GLU A 99 16.80 7.04 -12.78
CA GLU A 99 18.07 6.81 -13.46
C GLU A 99 18.46 8.06 -14.28
N ASN A 100 19.71 8.53 -14.09
CA ASN A 100 20.31 9.75 -14.63
C ASN A 100 19.80 11.07 -14.03
N ASP A 101 18.89 11.06 -13.07
CA ASP A 101 18.56 12.21 -12.26
C ASP A 101 19.06 11.98 -10.83
N GLU A 102 19.71 12.97 -10.25
CA GLU A 102 20.09 12.96 -8.83
C GLU A 102 18.85 13.15 -7.92
N TYR A 103 17.67 12.83 -8.45
CA TYR A 103 16.40 13.08 -7.82
C TYR A 103 15.88 11.81 -7.15
N ALA A 104 15.72 11.88 -5.84
CA ALA A 104 15.19 10.81 -4.99
C ALA A 104 14.17 11.36 -4.00
N PRO A 105 13.27 10.52 -3.45
CA PRO A 105 12.36 10.95 -2.40
C PRO A 105 13.09 11.52 -1.19
N ILE A 106 12.50 12.54 -0.55
CA ILE A 106 13.09 13.20 0.62
C ILE A 106 13.18 12.20 1.78
N LYS A 107 14.39 11.99 2.26
CA LYS A 107 14.62 11.29 3.52
C LYS A 107 14.37 12.24 4.68
N ILE A 108 13.35 11.97 5.49
CA ILE A 108 13.04 12.79 6.65
C ILE A 108 14.20 12.73 7.65
N SER A 109 14.77 13.88 7.98
CA SER A 109 15.85 14.02 8.94
C SER A 109 15.41 14.68 10.24
N GLY A 110 14.23 15.30 10.26
CA GLY A 110 13.66 16.01 11.39
C GLY A 110 12.57 16.96 10.95
N LEU A 111 12.00 17.68 11.88
CA LEU A 111 10.95 18.68 11.67
C LEU A 111 11.24 19.97 12.42
N PHE A 112 10.51 21.02 12.07
CA PHE A 112 10.56 22.30 12.77
C PHE A 112 9.28 22.53 13.58
N VAL A 113 9.43 23.01 14.81
CA VAL A 113 8.35 23.54 15.63
C VAL A 113 8.74 24.97 16.00
N ASP A 114 7.98 25.97 15.56
CA ASP A 114 8.27 27.39 15.79
C ASP A 114 9.74 27.75 15.50
N ASP A 115 10.23 27.42 14.30
CA ASP A 115 11.62 27.61 13.84
C ASP A 115 12.68 26.77 14.57
N THR A 116 12.32 25.95 15.57
CA THR A 116 13.26 25.08 16.29
C THR A 116 13.29 23.70 15.63
N PHE A 117 14.50 23.25 15.24
CA PHE A 117 14.68 21.96 14.58
C PHE A 117 14.78 20.80 15.58
N TYR A 118 14.00 19.75 15.36
CA TYR A 118 14.01 18.50 16.12
C TYR A 118 14.45 17.36 15.21
N ASN A 119 15.55 16.69 15.57
CA ASN A 119 16.12 15.60 14.78
C ASN A 119 15.25 14.35 14.84
N TYR A 120 15.10 13.65 13.71
CA TYR A 120 14.52 12.31 13.65
C TYR A 120 15.64 11.26 13.61
N PRO A 121 15.56 10.15 14.36
CA PRO A 121 14.46 9.73 15.26
C PRO A 121 14.56 10.18 16.72
N SER A 122 15.52 11.01 17.07
CA SER A 122 15.82 11.36 18.49
C SER A 122 15.04 12.55 19.04
N GLY A 123 14.17 13.16 18.25
CA GLY A 123 13.51 14.43 18.56
C GLY A 123 12.27 14.33 19.48
N GLY A 124 11.95 13.15 20.01
CA GLY A 124 10.76 12.97 20.87
C GLY A 124 9.46 12.90 20.08
N PHE A 125 9.51 12.35 18.88
CA PHE A 125 8.36 12.05 18.02
C PHE A 125 8.63 10.83 17.16
N ILE A 126 7.56 10.22 16.66
CA ILE A 126 7.57 9.17 15.65
C ILE A 126 6.83 9.64 14.39
N ILE A 127 7.11 8.99 13.28
CA ILE A 127 6.46 9.26 11.99
C ILE A 127 5.61 8.06 11.61
N ASN A 128 4.32 8.28 11.40
CA ASN A 128 3.44 7.29 10.80
C ASN A 128 3.36 7.57 9.29
N TYR A 129 4.24 6.94 8.52
CA TYR A 129 4.36 7.13 7.07
C TYR A 129 3.07 6.82 6.30
N PRO A 130 2.37 5.67 6.55
CA PRO A 130 1.13 5.36 5.86
C PRO A 130 0.01 6.38 6.10
N GLU A 131 -0.10 6.87 7.34
CA GLU A 131 -1.12 7.85 7.69
C GLU A 131 -0.71 9.30 7.42
N GLY A 132 0.58 9.52 7.09
CA GLY A 132 1.11 10.86 6.85
C GLY A 132 1.06 11.74 8.10
N LYS A 133 1.41 11.17 9.25
CA LYS A 133 1.30 11.84 10.57
C LYS A 133 2.63 11.86 11.29
N VAL A 134 2.79 12.91 12.10
CA VAL A 134 3.80 13.00 13.15
C VAL A 134 3.10 12.88 14.50
N ILE A 135 3.63 12.04 15.38
CA ILE A 135 3.08 11.82 16.72
C ILE A 135 4.18 12.14 17.73
N PHE A 136 3.98 13.22 18.49
CA PHE A 136 4.91 13.66 19.53
C PHE A 136 4.75 12.83 20.81
N ASP A 137 5.86 12.54 21.50
CA ASP A 137 5.86 11.87 22.80
C ASP A 137 5.15 12.71 23.88
N SER A 138 5.26 14.03 23.76
CA SER A 138 4.56 15.01 24.61
C SER A 138 3.91 16.07 23.72
N PRO A 139 2.73 16.57 24.08
CA PRO A 139 2.03 17.55 23.25
C PRO A 139 2.84 18.84 23.11
N VAL A 140 2.89 19.37 21.89
CA VAL A 140 3.36 20.73 21.59
C VAL A 140 2.17 21.69 21.64
N ASP A 141 2.45 23.00 21.74
CA ASP A 141 1.37 23.99 21.77
C ASP A 141 0.51 23.87 20.50
N THR A 142 -0.81 23.83 20.66
CA THR A 142 -1.75 23.72 19.56
C THR A 142 -1.72 24.89 18.57
N ALA A 143 -1.12 26.01 18.96
CA ALA A 143 -0.89 27.18 18.11
C ALA A 143 0.48 27.19 17.44
N SER A 144 1.34 26.18 17.71
CA SER A 144 2.67 26.09 17.10
C SER A 144 2.59 25.88 15.59
N ASP A 145 3.60 26.40 14.91
CA ASP A 145 3.83 26.13 13.49
C ASP A 145 4.72 24.90 13.33
N VAL A 146 4.15 23.79 12.88
CA VAL A 146 4.88 22.52 12.70
C VAL A 146 5.11 22.28 11.22
N MET A 147 6.38 22.22 10.81
CA MET A 147 6.79 22.05 9.41
C MET A 147 7.72 20.86 9.22
N LEU A 148 7.52 20.14 8.10
CA LEU A 148 8.28 18.96 7.75
C LEU A 148 8.52 18.88 6.24
N ASN A 149 9.77 18.62 5.85
CA ASN A 149 10.09 18.22 4.48
C ASN A 149 9.88 16.72 4.31
N TYR A 150 9.02 16.33 3.38
CA TYR A 150 8.69 14.93 3.09
C TYR A 150 8.30 14.72 1.63
N SER A 151 8.35 13.49 1.18
CA SER A 151 7.76 13.09 -0.10
C SER A 151 6.53 12.23 0.14
N TYR A 152 5.51 12.37 -0.72
CA TYR A 152 4.30 11.55 -0.68
C TYR A 152 4.01 10.91 -2.04
N ARG A 153 3.40 9.73 -2.03
CA ARG A 153 3.09 8.98 -3.25
C ARG A 153 2.03 9.70 -4.08
N ASN A 154 2.27 9.74 -5.39
CA ASN A 154 1.26 10.22 -6.34
C ASN A 154 0.14 9.21 -6.51
N VAL A 155 0.48 7.90 -6.63
CA VAL A 155 -0.48 6.82 -6.81
C VAL A 155 -0.58 6.01 -5.52
N GLN A 156 -1.77 5.91 -4.96
CA GLN A 156 -2.03 5.13 -3.75
C GLN A 156 -2.30 3.67 -4.10
N ILE A 157 -1.62 2.73 -3.46
CA ILE A 157 -1.85 1.30 -3.67
C ILE A 157 -2.47 0.69 -2.41
N TYR A 158 -3.69 0.20 -2.55
CA TYR A 158 -4.43 -0.44 -1.47
C TYR A 158 -4.62 -1.93 -1.73
N ARG A 159 -4.62 -2.71 -0.67
CA ARG A 159 -5.21 -4.06 -0.71
C ARG A 159 -6.71 -3.92 -0.46
N ALA A 160 -7.51 -4.75 -1.12
CA ALA A 160 -8.95 -4.75 -0.88
C ALA A 160 -9.30 -5.03 0.59
N SER A 161 -8.48 -5.86 1.26
CA SER A 161 -8.60 -6.18 2.69
C SER A 161 -8.39 -4.96 3.60
N ASP A 162 -7.56 -4.00 3.21
CA ASP A 162 -7.21 -2.81 3.99
C ASP A 162 -8.08 -1.59 3.62
N ALA A 163 -8.96 -1.74 2.64
CA ALA A 163 -9.79 -0.66 2.11
C ALA A 163 -11.30 -0.95 2.34
N PRO A 164 -11.83 -0.80 3.57
CA PRO A 164 -13.23 -1.14 3.88
C PRO A 164 -14.23 -0.34 3.03
N TRP A 165 -13.86 0.86 2.59
CA TRP A 165 -14.64 1.69 1.66
C TRP A 165 -14.74 1.09 0.25
N PHE A 166 -13.80 0.22 -0.14
CA PHE A 166 -13.78 -0.37 -1.48
C PHE A 166 -14.98 -1.27 -1.72
N SER A 167 -15.41 -2.06 -0.73
CA SER A 167 -16.61 -2.88 -0.83
C SER A 167 -17.86 -2.05 -1.11
N MET A 168 -17.93 -0.83 -0.58
CA MET A 168 -19.05 0.08 -0.85
C MET A 168 -19.09 0.51 -2.32
N ILE A 169 -17.92 0.76 -2.90
CA ILE A 169 -17.80 1.07 -4.34
C ILE A 169 -18.15 -0.17 -5.17
N GLN A 170 -17.57 -1.33 -4.85
CA GLN A 170 -17.74 -2.57 -5.60
C GLN A 170 -19.20 -3.04 -5.66
N TYR A 171 -19.94 -2.88 -4.58
CA TYR A 171 -21.36 -3.29 -4.50
C TYR A 171 -22.34 -2.15 -4.75
N ASN A 172 -21.87 -0.96 -5.17
CA ASN A 172 -22.71 0.23 -5.33
C ASN A 172 -23.63 0.48 -4.13
N SER A 173 -23.12 0.22 -2.92
CA SER A 173 -23.89 0.32 -1.68
C SER A 173 -23.90 1.73 -1.09
N PHE A 174 -23.30 2.70 -1.77
CA PHE A 174 -23.38 4.12 -1.44
C PHE A 174 -24.60 4.75 -2.13
N ASN A 175 -25.27 5.66 -1.44
CA ASN A 175 -26.28 6.49 -2.07
C ASN A 175 -25.60 7.47 -3.04
N ALA A 176 -26.02 7.44 -4.29
CA ALA A 176 -25.56 8.38 -5.32
C ALA A 176 -25.99 9.86 -5.01
N SER A 177 -26.73 10.09 -3.95
CA SER A 177 -26.96 11.41 -3.41
C SER A 177 -25.67 11.93 -2.77
N SER A 178 -25.28 13.10 -3.14
CA SER A 178 -24.07 13.87 -2.89
C SER A 178 -23.45 13.87 -1.48
N VAL A 179 -23.97 13.10 -0.54
CA VAL A 179 -23.53 13.07 0.87
C VAL A 179 -22.50 11.97 1.11
N ASP A 180 -22.56 10.86 0.36
CA ASP A 180 -21.74 9.68 0.66
C ASP A 180 -20.39 9.68 -0.06
N ILE A 181 -20.26 10.43 -1.17
CA ILE A 181 -18.99 10.63 -1.88
C ILE A 181 -18.79 12.11 -2.10
N GLN A 182 -17.88 12.72 -1.35
CA GLN A 182 -17.59 14.14 -1.43
C GLN A 182 -16.10 14.40 -1.58
N ARG A 183 -15.76 15.42 -2.37
CA ARG A 183 -14.42 15.99 -2.39
C ARG A 183 -14.28 16.90 -1.18
N THR A 184 -13.24 16.68 -0.37
CA THR A 184 -12.91 17.54 0.76
C THR A 184 -12.26 18.85 0.29
N GLU A 185 -12.21 19.86 1.14
CA GLU A 185 -11.52 21.12 0.86
C GLU A 185 -10.02 20.92 0.60
N ASP A 186 -9.45 19.86 1.17
CA ASP A 186 -8.02 19.49 1.03
C ASP A 186 -7.72 18.75 -0.28
N GLY A 187 -8.73 18.49 -1.11
CA GLY A 187 -8.58 17.82 -2.39
C GLY A 187 -8.66 16.29 -2.32
N ASP A 188 -8.93 15.73 -1.15
CA ASP A 188 -9.19 14.30 -0.98
C ASP A 188 -10.66 13.97 -1.22
N TRP A 189 -10.96 12.68 -1.24
CA TRP A 189 -12.31 12.16 -1.32
C TRP A 189 -12.72 11.50 -0.01
N SER A 190 -13.92 11.79 0.45
CA SER A 190 -14.53 11.10 1.58
C SER A 190 -15.63 10.17 1.07
N ILE A 191 -15.61 8.92 1.51
CA ILE A 191 -16.68 7.95 1.25
C ILE A 191 -17.34 7.60 2.57
N ALA A 192 -18.68 7.68 2.61
CA ALA A 192 -19.51 7.46 3.80
C ALA A 192 -19.10 8.29 5.03
N GLY A 193 -18.54 9.46 4.80
CA GLY A 193 -18.17 10.43 5.83
C GLY A 193 -16.91 10.10 6.65
N ASN A 194 -16.44 8.85 6.63
CA ASN A 194 -15.39 8.38 7.53
C ASN A 194 -14.11 7.89 6.82
N HIS A 195 -14.19 7.64 5.52
CA HIS A 195 -13.05 7.08 4.78
C HIS A 195 -12.47 8.11 3.82
N ARG A 196 -11.32 8.63 4.17
CA ARG A 196 -10.54 9.55 3.33
C ARG A 196 -9.74 8.77 2.31
N ILE A 197 -9.95 9.06 1.03
CA ILE A 197 -9.25 8.44 -0.10
C ILE A 197 -8.51 9.51 -0.88
N GLN A 198 -7.27 9.22 -1.22
CA GLN A 198 -6.45 10.05 -2.10
C GLN A 198 -6.39 9.42 -3.48
N LEU A 199 -6.62 10.21 -4.50
CA LEU A 199 -6.60 9.79 -5.88
C LEU A 199 -5.37 10.36 -6.61
N PRO A 200 -4.86 9.67 -7.63
CA PRO A 200 -5.32 8.39 -8.14
C PRO A 200 -4.93 7.21 -7.25
N ALA A 201 -5.71 6.13 -7.32
CA ALA A 201 -5.51 4.94 -6.49
C ALA A 201 -5.71 3.66 -7.29
N ILE A 202 -5.02 2.59 -6.88
CA ILE A 202 -5.21 1.23 -7.38
C ILE A 202 -5.55 0.33 -6.19
N VAL A 203 -6.68 -0.37 -6.26
CA VAL A 203 -7.04 -1.39 -5.26
C VAL A 203 -6.79 -2.76 -5.86
N ILE A 204 -6.02 -3.56 -5.15
CA ILE A 204 -5.65 -4.93 -5.52
C ILE A 204 -6.61 -5.88 -4.82
N ASP A 205 -7.33 -6.68 -5.60
CA ASP A 205 -8.35 -7.61 -5.10
C ASP A 205 -8.15 -9.00 -5.73
N PRO A 206 -7.69 -10.00 -4.95
CA PRO A 206 -7.60 -11.36 -5.44
C PRO A 206 -8.98 -11.92 -5.74
N ILE A 207 -9.23 -12.28 -6.98
CA ILE A 207 -10.51 -12.87 -7.42
C ILE A 207 -10.54 -14.34 -7.05
N SER A 208 -11.68 -14.83 -6.56
CA SER A 208 -11.86 -16.21 -6.08
C SER A 208 -11.69 -17.30 -7.14
N ARG A 209 -11.31 -16.96 -8.37
CA ARG A 209 -11.00 -17.92 -9.42
C ARG A 209 -9.54 -18.34 -9.31
N SER A 210 -9.34 -19.54 -8.80
CA SER A 210 -8.04 -20.18 -8.71
C SER A 210 -8.16 -21.64 -9.17
N GLN A 211 -7.15 -22.13 -9.87
CA GLN A 211 -7.05 -23.55 -10.23
C GLN A 211 -5.59 -24.00 -10.14
N SER A 212 -5.41 -25.29 -9.84
CA SER A 212 -4.09 -25.90 -9.85
C SER A 212 -4.02 -26.93 -10.97
N ILE A 213 -2.99 -26.85 -11.79
CA ILE A 213 -2.78 -27.73 -12.94
C ILE A 213 -1.43 -28.43 -12.72
N PRO A 214 -1.32 -29.76 -12.90
CA PRO A 214 -0.03 -30.43 -12.84
C PRO A 214 0.93 -29.84 -13.87
N TYR A 215 2.17 -29.55 -13.43
CA TYR A 215 3.21 -29.01 -14.31
C TYR A 215 3.60 -30.03 -15.38
N GLU A 216 3.81 -31.28 -14.96
CA GLU A 216 4.07 -32.40 -15.85
C GLU A 216 3.32 -33.67 -15.38
N ILE A 217 3.01 -34.58 -16.31
CA ILE A 217 2.41 -35.86 -15.97
C ILE A 217 3.41 -36.67 -15.14
N GLY A 218 3.06 -36.91 -13.86
CA GLY A 218 3.88 -37.68 -12.93
C GLY A 218 4.83 -36.86 -12.05
N SER A 219 4.86 -35.52 -12.17
CA SER A 219 5.45 -34.63 -11.18
C SER A 219 4.44 -34.27 -10.10
N ASN A 220 4.94 -33.95 -8.89
CA ASN A 220 4.12 -33.40 -7.82
C ASN A 220 4.07 -31.85 -7.89
N GLU A 221 4.74 -31.26 -8.89
CA GLU A 221 4.75 -29.82 -9.09
C GLU A 221 3.45 -29.35 -9.70
N LEU A 222 2.93 -28.24 -9.22
CA LEU A 222 1.69 -27.63 -9.66
C LEU A 222 1.95 -26.22 -10.19
N ILE A 223 1.31 -25.88 -11.29
CA ILE A 223 1.11 -24.48 -11.68
C ILE A 223 -0.22 -24.05 -11.06
N MET A 224 -0.17 -23.00 -10.28
CA MET A 224 -1.36 -22.37 -9.73
C MET A 224 -1.72 -21.17 -10.60
N GLU A 225 -2.89 -21.23 -11.24
CA GLU A 225 -3.46 -20.07 -11.91
C GLU A 225 -4.37 -19.32 -10.93
N GLN A 226 -4.10 -18.02 -10.76
CA GLN A 226 -4.84 -17.12 -9.88
C GLN A 226 -5.25 -15.88 -10.66
N ASP A 227 -6.52 -15.52 -10.60
CA ASP A 227 -6.97 -14.23 -11.13
C ASP A 227 -6.89 -13.14 -10.06
N ILE A 228 -6.48 -11.93 -10.47
CA ILE A 228 -6.39 -10.74 -9.63
C ILE A 228 -7.01 -9.55 -10.36
N GLY A 229 -7.76 -8.74 -9.62
CA GLY A 229 -8.33 -7.49 -10.09
C GLY A 229 -7.52 -6.29 -9.61
N PHE A 230 -7.24 -5.36 -10.52
CA PHE A 230 -6.68 -4.05 -10.21
C PHE A 230 -7.75 -3.00 -10.53
N TYR A 231 -8.36 -2.47 -9.49
CA TYR A 231 -9.38 -1.43 -9.63
C TYR A 231 -8.72 -0.07 -9.57
N VAL A 232 -8.70 0.61 -10.70
CA VAL A 232 -8.11 1.94 -10.85
C VAL A 232 -9.17 2.99 -10.57
N LEU A 233 -8.86 3.91 -9.67
CA LEU A 233 -9.71 5.03 -9.28
C LEU A 233 -8.97 6.34 -9.56
N ALA A 234 -9.61 7.31 -10.21
CA ALA A 234 -9.00 8.59 -10.56
C ALA A 234 -10.03 9.72 -10.67
N GLU A 235 -9.59 10.96 -10.47
CA GLU A 235 -10.43 12.16 -10.64
C GLU A 235 -10.76 12.49 -12.11
N ASN A 236 -9.95 12.00 -13.02
CA ASN A 236 -10.14 12.24 -14.44
C ASN A 236 -9.84 11.00 -15.29
N LYS A 237 -10.37 10.99 -16.51
CA LYS A 237 -10.22 9.86 -17.44
C LYS A 237 -8.78 9.64 -17.90
N ASN A 238 -7.97 10.72 -17.99
CA ASN A 238 -6.59 10.59 -18.47
C ASN A 238 -5.74 9.80 -17.48
N ASP A 239 -5.82 10.14 -16.18
CA ASP A 239 -5.06 9.43 -15.13
C ASP A 239 -5.53 7.99 -15.01
N ARG A 240 -6.85 7.75 -15.04
CA ARG A 240 -7.40 6.39 -15.09
C ARG A 240 -6.82 5.60 -16.27
N ASN A 241 -6.87 6.15 -17.48
CA ASN A 241 -6.40 5.46 -18.68
C ASN A 241 -4.90 5.22 -18.64
N LYS A 242 -4.11 6.22 -18.18
CA LYS A 242 -2.66 6.08 -18.00
C LYS A 242 -2.31 4.92 -17.06
N LEU A 243 -2.99 4.82 -15.92
CA LEU A 243 -2.77 3.73 -14.97
C LEU A 243 -3.18 2.38 -15.54
N LEU A 244 -4.32 2.29 -16.24
CA LEU A 244 -4.73 1.07 -16.93
C LEU A 244 -3.72 0.64 -18.00
N ASP A 245 -3.16 1.56 -18.76
CA ASP A 245 -2.12 1.27 -19.75
C ASP A 245 -0.81 0.80 -19.09
N ILE A 246 -0.40 1.43 -17.98
CA ILE A 246 0.75 0.97 -17.20
C ILE A 246 0.56 -0.47 -16.73
N LEU A 247 -0.61 -0.78 -16.17
CA LEU A 247 -0.94 -2.15 -15.75
C LEU A 247 -0.91 -3.14 -16.93
N ARG A 248 -1.52 -2.77 -18.06
CA ARG A 248 -1.54 -3.60 -19.28
C ARG A 248 -0.15 -3.92 -19.80
N LEU A 249 0.79 -2.97 -19.71
CA LEU A 249 2.17 -3.17 -20.12
C LEU A 249 2.93 -4.18 -19.27
N GLN A 250 2.40 -4.56 -18.09
CA GLN A 250 3.01 -5.60 -17.25
C GLN A 250 2.67 -7.02 -17.70
N GLN A 251 1.85 -7.21 -18.74
CA GLN A 251 1.61 -8.52 -19.29
C GLN A 251 2.90 -9.14 -19.82
N GLY A 252 3.16 -10.38 -19.43
CA GLY A 252 4.34 -11.14 -19.86
C GLY A 252 5.58 -10.94 -18.99
N ILE A 253 5.49 -10.14 -17.91
CA ILE A 253 6.60 -10.02 -16.95
C ILE A 253 6.53 -11.11 -15.88
N THR A 254 7.67 -11.36 -15.27
CA THR A 254 7.85 -12.26 -14.14
C THR A 254 8.16 -11.43 -12.90
N ILE A 255 7.49 -11.74 -11.80
CA ILE A 255 7.67 -11.09 -10.50
C ILE A 255 8.07 -12.16 -9.48
N ASP A 256 9.15 -11.93 -8.77
CA ASP A 256 9.55 -12.78 -7.66
C ASP A 256 8.77 -12.38 -6.39
N LEU A 257 8.18 -13.37 -5.75
CA LEU A 257 7.39 -13.20 -4.54
C LEU A 257 8.23 -13.57 -3.31
N TYR A 258 8.06 -12.81 -2.24
CA TYR A 258 8.68 -13.09 -0.95
C TYR A 258 7.70 -13.75 0.02
N ASN A 259 8.24 -14.48 1.00
CA ASN A 259 7.47 -15.16 2.05
C ASN A 259 7.08 -14.15 3.15
N THR A 260 5.82 -13.75 3.17
CA THR A 260 5.27 -12.79 4.13
C THR A 260 5.35 -13.29 5.58
N SER A 261 5.15 -14.59 5.79
CA SER A 261 5.21 -15.20 7.13
C SER A 261 6.62 -15.18 7.70
N GLU A 262 7.65 -15.47 6.88
CA GLU A 262 9.05 -15.45 7.33
C GLU A 262 9.51 -14.02 7.65
N ILE A 263 9.15 -13.04 6.84
CA ILE A 263 9.45 -11.62 7.12
C ILE A 263 8.82 -11.19 8.43
N ALA A 264 7.55 -11.53 8.67
CA ALA A 264 6.85 -11.22 9.92
C ALA A 264 7.53 -11.87 11.14
N GLN A 265 7.88 -13.17 11.05
CA GLN A 265 8.56 -13.88 12.13
C GLN A 265 9.92 -13.28 12.51
N ASN A 266 10.65 -12.74 11.54
CA ASN A 266 11.95 -12.11 11.74
C ASN A 266 11.86 -10.61 12.03
N ASN A 267 10.68 -10.02 12.04
CA ASN A 267 10.45 -8.58 12.20
C ASN A 267 11.21 -7.72 11.18
N HIS A 268 11.22 -8.15 9.92
CA HIS A 268 11.94 -7.47 8.82
C HIS A 268 11.02 -6.70 7.86
N TYR A 269 9.76 -6.44 8.24
CA TYR A 269 8.96 -5.47 7.51
C TYR A 269 9.58 -4.07 7.59
N PRO A 270 9.51 -3.27 6.53
CA PRO A 270 10.17 -1.95 6.47
C PRO A 270 9.63 -0.96 7.50
N LEU A 271 8.37 -1.09 7.86
CA LEU A 271 7.73 -0.27 8.88
C LEU A 271 7.36 -1.14 10.10
N ASP A 272 7.38 -0.51 11.27
CA ASP A 272 6.91 -1.10 12.51
C ASP A 272 5.37 -0.98 12.63
N TYR A 273 4.82 -1.42 13.76
CA TYR A 273 3.37 -1.38 14.03
C TYR A 273 2.81 0.06 14.19
N ASN A 274 3.67 1.06 14.44
CA ASN A 274 3.27 2.47 14.47
C ASN A 274 3.30 3.12 13.08
N GLY A 275 3.80 2.41 12.07
CA GLY A 275 4.03 2.93 10.73
C GLY A 275 5.34 3.71 10.59
N ASP A 276 6.23 3.65 11.58
CA ASP A 276 7.55 4.24 11.55
C ASP A 276 8.60 3.28 10.96
N ILE A 277 9.76 3.82 10.53
CA ILE A 277 10.82 3.00 9.93
C ILE A 277 11.34 1.98 10.94
N ASN A 278 11.28 0.71 10.56
CA ASN A 278 11.90 -0.37 11.32
C ASN A 278 13.40 -0.42 10.98
N PRO A 279 14.31 -0.18 11.96
CA PRO A 279 15.75 -0.20 11.72
C PRO A 279 16.30 -1.55 11.21
N SER A 280 15.57 -2.64 11.46
CA SER A 280 15.90 -3.99 10.99
C SER A 280 15.11 -4.38 9.74
N GLY A 281 14.28 -3.49 9.22
CA GLY A 281 13.40 -3.74 8.08
C GLY A 281 14.16 -3.74 6.76
N PHE A 282 13.64 -4.51 5.81
CA PHE A 282 14.13 -4.55 4.43
C PHE A 282 13.18 -3.82 3.49
N MET A 283 13.72 -3.15 2.48
CA MET A 283 12.94 -2.62 1.37
C MET A 283 12.55 -3.72 0.39
N TYR A 284 11.58 -3.47 -0.49
CA TYR A 284 11.04 -4.48 -1.41
C TYR A 284 12.10 -5.32 -2.15
N PRO A 285 13.16 -4.77 -2.78
CA PRO A 285 14.18 -5.60 -3.45
C PRO A 285 14.92 -6.53 -2.48
N GLU A 286 15.22 -6.05 -1.27
CA GLU A 286 15.89 -6.84 -0.24
C GLU A 286 14.98 -7.92 0.35
N MET A 287 13.66 -7.63 0.49
CA MET A 287 12.68 -8.61 0.92
C MET A 287 12.64 -9.81 -0.03
N VAL A 288 12.61 -9.56 -1.33
CA VAL A 288 12.65 -10.62 -2.35
C VAL A 288 13.98 -11.38 -2.32
N GLN A 289 15.11 -10.69 -2.18
CA GLN A 289 16.43 -11.33 -2.16
C GLN A 289 16.63 -12.25 -0.96
N ASN A 290 16.14 -11.85 0.21
CA ASN A 290 16.36 -12.59 1.46
C ASN A 290 15.27 -13.62 1.76
N TYR A 291 14.06 -13.42 1.24
CA TYR A 291 12.87 -14.21 1.55
C TYR A 291 12.13 -14.69 0.30
N HIS A 292 12.88 -14.98 -0.78
CA HIS A 292 12.28 -15.48 -2.02
C HIS A 292 11.43 -16.72 -1.72
N TRP A 293 10.17 -16.67 -2.17
CA TRP A 293 9.22 -17.77 -2.00
C TRP A 293 8.94 -18.49 -3.32
N ARG A 294 8.46 -17.77 -4.32
CA ARG A 294 8.10 -18.30 -5.63
C ARG A 294 8.20 -17.21 -6.68
N THR A 295 8.12 -17.66 -7.93
CA THR A 295 8.07 -16.77 -9.09
C THR A 295 6.67 -16.77 -9.66
N CYS A 296 6.15 -15.57 -9.93
CA CYS A 296 4.83 -15.32 -10.50
C CYS A 296 4.97 -14.75 -11.91
N TYR A 297 4.33 -15.37 -12.90
CA TYR A 297 4.25 -14.88 -14.27
C TYR A 297 2.88 -14.26 -14.53
N ILE A 298 2.84 -13.04 -15.06
CA ILE A 298 1.61 -12.36 -15.45
C ILE A 298 1.26 -12.80 -16.86
N LYS A 299 0.39 -13.81 -16.99
CA LYS A 299 0.05 -14.47 -18.25
C LYS A 299 -0.77 -13.58 -19.17
N ASN A 300 -1.77 -12.92 -18.63
CA ASN A 300 -2.72 -12.12 -19.40
C ASN A 300 -3.26 -10.95 -18.54
N ILE A 301 -3.48 -9.81 -19.20
CA ILE A 301 -4.17 -8.66 -18.59
C ILE A 301 -5.28 -8.20 -19.54
N SER A 302 -6.50 -8.19 -19.05
CA SER A 302 -7.68 -7.69 -19.77
C SER A 302 -8.22 -6.44 -19.10
N LEU A 303 -8.45 -5.40 -19.89
CA LEU A 303 -9.00 -4.14 -19.41
C LEU A 303 -10.52 -4.12 -19.59
N TYR A 304 -11.21 -3.62 -18.58
CA TYR A 304 -12.66 -3.43 -18.60
C TYR A 304 -12.98 -1.99 -18.26
N GLU A 305 -13.85 -1.39 -19.06
CA GLU A 305 -14.43 -0.11 -18.71
C GLU A 305 -15.51 -0.34 -17.64
N VAL A 306 -15.42 0.44 -16.57
CA VAL A 306 -16.40 0.44 -15.49
C VAL A 306 -17.11 1.78 -15.51
N GLU A 307 -18.40 1.82 -15.20
CA GLU A 307 -19.19 3.03 -15.15
C GLU A 307 -18.60 4.00 -14.11
N SER A 308 -18.53 5.28 -14.47
CA SER A 308 -18.04 6.33 -13.56
C SER A 308 -19.00 6.51 -12.40
N ILE A 309 -18.46 6.58 -11.19
CA ILE A 309 -19.25 6.74 -9.95
C ILE A 309 -19.90 8.12 -9.91
N THR A 310 -19.10 9.15 -10.20
CA THR A 310 -19.55 10.53 -10.35
C THR A 310 -18.81 11.15 -11.55
N PRO A 311 -19.21 12.37 -12.01
CA PRO A 311 -18.49 13.04 -13.10
C PRO A 311 -16.98 13.25 -12.86
N ASN A 312 -16.56 13.31 -11.60
CA ASN A 312 -15.17 13.55 -11.20
C ASN A 312 -14.56 12.35 -10.44
N PHE A 313 -15.19 11.18 -10.49
CA PHE A 313 -14.67 9.98 -9.86
C PHE A 313 -14.82 8.81 -10.82
N HIS A 314 -13.76 8.58 -11.58
CA HIS A 314 -13.70 7.58 -12.63
C HIS A 314 -13.07 6.30 -12.14
N GLN A 315 -13.60 5.17 -12.60
CA GLN A 315 -13.02 3.86 -12.29
C GLN A 315 -12.75 3.06 -13.57
N GLY A 316 -11.86 2.08 -13.44
CA GLY A 316 -11.52 1.09 -14.44
C GLY A 316 -11.03 -0.17 -13.78
N LEU A 317 -11.11 -1.30 -14.49
CA LEU A 317 -10.66 -2.60 -14.01
C LEU A 317 -9.66 -3.21 -14.98
N ALA A 318 -8.48 -3.57 -14.48
CA ALA A 318 -7.57 -4.48 -15.14
C ALA A 318 -7.62 -5.83 -14.42
N ARG A 319 -7.99 -6.90 -15.13
CA ARG A 319 -7.98 -8.25 -14.59
C ARG A 319 -6.79 -8.99 -15.15
N ALA A 320 -5.93 -9.48 -14.26
CA ALA A 320 -4.78 -10.30 -14.62
C ALA A 320 -5.00 -11.76 -14.25
N THR A 321 -4.47 -12.65 -15.07
CA THR A 321 -4.32 -14.07 -14.76
C THR A 321 -2.84 -14.32 -14.48
N LEU A 322 -2.54 -14.82 -13.30
CA LEU A 322 -1.22 -15.11 -12.79
C LEU A 322 -0.95 -16.62 -12.88
N GLU A 323 0.28 -17.00 -13.25
CA GLU A 323 0.78 -18.37 -13.11
C GLU A 323 1.89 -18.38 -12.07
N ILE A 324 1.72 -19.18 -11.02
CA ILE A 324 2.68 -19.33 -9.93
C ILE A 324 3.13 -20.79 -9.90
N ILE A 325 4.43 -21.01 -10.06
CA ILE A 325 5.02 -22.35 -10.05
C ILE A 325 5.36 -22.73 -8.61
N SER A 326 4.84 -23.88 -8.19
CA SER A 326 5.06 -24.40 -6.83
C SER A 326 6.40 -25.13 -6.69
#